data_09659bc2c26e5902f0a610eecd4a0b33
#
_entry.id   09659bc2c26e5902f0a610eecd4a0b33
#
_cell.length_a   1.000
_cell.length_b   1.000
_cell.length_c   1.000
_cell.angle_alpha   90.00
_cell.angle_beta   90.00
_cell.angle_gamma   90.00
#
_symmetry.space_group_name_H-M   'P 1'
#
loop_
_entity.id
_entity.type
_entity.pdbx_description
1 polymer ?
#
loop_
_entity_poly.entity_id
_entity_poly.type
_entity_poly.pdbx_seq_one_letter_code
_entity_poly.pdbx_strand_id
1 'polypeptide(L)'
;MIAERGIDGVSFRSVAREAGVSTGLVQHHFPTRADLIRESARWMIDSASASYPATRDVDDDTAVTELLTHALPSASQSPRGVGIYYAFLATAATDAVVREVLREAKDGARDEIARRLRIGTLEAAALLALSDGLVQQAYLGAISPEAAVSVISREVERARKNPPLE
;
A
#
# COMPACT_ATOMS: atom_id res chain seq x y z
N MET A 1 -14.84 9.06 -0.38
CA MET A 1 -14.55 10.32 0.36
C MET A 1 -13.08 10.72 0.25
N ILE A 2 -12.09 10.00 0.84
CA ILE A 2 -10.65 10.37 0.74
C ILE A 2 -10.17 10.40 -0.72
N ALA A 3 -10.54 9.42 -1.54
CA ALA A 3 -10.19 9.36 -2.96
C ALA A 3 -10.73 10.55 -3.79
N GLU A 4 -11.77 11.23 -3.33
CA GLU A 4 -12.43 12.31 -4.08
C GLU A 4 -12.07 13.69 -3.54
N ARG A 5 -11.81 13.80 -2.25
CA ARG A 5 -11.66 15.07 -1.53
C ARG A 5 -10.36 15.16 -0.73
N GLY A 6 -9.49 14.16 -0.86
CA GLY A 6 -8.28 14.09 -0.07
C GLY A 6 -8.54 13.94 1.44
N ILE A 7 -7.48 14.00 2.22
CA ILE A 7 -7.55 13.95 3.71
C ILE A 7 -8.29 15.18 4.28
N ASP A 8 -8.23 16.32 3.61
CA ASP A 8 -8.90 17.55 4.06
C ASP A 8 -10.44 17.42 4.06
N GLY A 9 -10.99 16.56 3.20
CA GLY A 9 -12.40 16.21 3.19
C GLY A 9 -12.88 15.40 4.39
N VAL A 10 -11.95 14.84 5.20
CA VAL A 10 -12.27 14.00 6.36
C VAL A 10 -12.62 14.89 7.58
N SER A 11 -13.85 14.78 8.03
CA SER A 11 -14.37 15.42 9.25
C SER A 11 -15.38 14.49 9.92
N PHE A 12 -15.63 14.68 11.19
CA PHE A 12 -16.69 13.92 11.90
C PHE A 12 -18.03 13.99 11.18
N ARG A 13 -18.39 15.18 10.67
CA ARG A 13 -19.66 15.39 9.94
C ARG A 13 -19.67 14.64 8.60
N SER A 14 -18.57 14.66 7.85
CA SER A 14 -18.51 13.98 6.54
C SER A 14 -18.53 12.47 6.71
N VAL A 15 -17.84 11.93 7.72
CA VAL A 15 -17.83 10.50 8.04
C VAL A 15 -19.19 10.04 8.56
N ALA A 16 -19.80 10.78 9.48
CA ALA A 16 -21.12 10.48 10.01
C ALA A 16 -22.18 10.40 8.89
N ARG A 17 -22.15 11.37 7.98
CA ARG A 17 -23.05 11.38 6.81
C ARG A 17 -22.84 10.19 5.90
N GLU A 18 -21.59 9.83 5.60
CA GLU A 18 -21.25 8.69 4.73
C GLU A 18 -21.66 7.34 5.36
N ALA A 19 -21.47 7.22 6.67
CA ALA A 19 -21.80 6.02 7.44
C ALA A 19 -23.28 5.93 7.85
N GLY A 20 -24.09 6.99 7.64
CA GLY A 20 -25.50 7.01 8.04
C GLY A 20 -25.69 7.05 9.57
N VAL A 21 -24.73 7.61 10.32
CA VAL A 21 -24.76 7.69 11.79
C VAL A 21 -24.74 9.12 12.28
N SER A 22 -24.92 9.34 13.60
CA SER A 22 -24.80 10.67 14.19
C SER A 22 -23.36 11.12 14.31
N THR A 23 -23.10 12.43 14.20
CA THR A 23 -21.77 13.01 14.43
C THR A 23 -21.26 12.72 15.84
N GLY A 24 -22.16 12.71 16.84
CA GLY A 24 -21.81 12.38 18.22
C GLY A 24 -21.31 10.94 18.38
N LEU A 25 -21.84 9.98 17.63
CA LEU A 25 -21.34 8.61 17.64
C LEU A 25 -19.92 8.53 17.09
N VAL A 26 -19.62 9.23 16.00
CA VAL A 26 -18.25 9.28 15.43
C VAL A 26 -17.29 9.92 16.43
N GLN A 27 -17.67 11.03 17.08
CA GLN A 27 -16.85 11.70 18.10
C GLN A 27 -16.64 10.85 19.37
N HIS A 28 -17.59 10.00 19.70
CA HIS A 28 -17.45 9.05 20.81
C HIS A 28 -16.34 8.01 20.53
N HIS A 29 -16.25 7.53 19.29
CA HIS A 29 -15.23 6.54 18.90
C HIS A 29 -13.88 7.18 18.58
N PHE A 30 -13.87 8.40 18.04
CA PHE A 30 -12.66 9.12 17.64
C PHE A 30 -12.61 10.48 18.33
N PRO A 31 -11.89 10.60 19.45
CA PRO A 31 -11.81 11.84 20.22
C PRO A 31 -11.35 13.05 19.41
N THR A 32 -10.44 12.85 18.47
CA THR A 32 -9.92 13.91 17.60
C THR A 32 -10.02 13.54 16.12
N ARG A 33 -9.97 14.55 15.23
CA ARG A 33 -9.87 14.32 13.78
C ARG A 33 -8.58 13.56 13.42
N ALA A 34 -7.51 13.80 14.16
CA ALA A 34 -6.25 13.09 13.96
C ALA A 34 -6.41 11.59 14.23
N ASP A 35 -7.10 11.19 15.30
CA ASP A 35 -7.37 9.79 15.61
C ASP A 35 -8.20 9.12 14.53
N LEU A 36 -9.21 9.82 14.01
CA LEU A 36 -10.01 9.33 12.87
C LEU A 36 -9.13 9.07 11.62
N ILE A 37 -8.20 9.98 11.30
CA ILE A 37 -7.29 9.84 10.16
C ILE A 37 -6.32 8.67 10.39
N ARG A 38 -5.74 8.56 11.58
CA ARG A 38 -4.79 7.50 11.96
C ARG A 38 -5.42 6.12 11.86
N GLU A 39 -6.65 5.99 12.38
CA GLU A 39 -7.37 4.73 12.32
C GLU A 39 -7.78 4.37 10.89
N SER A 40 -8.14 5.37 10.08
CA SER A 40 -8.38 5.17 8.64
C SER A 40 -7.14 4.69 7.89
N ALA A 41 -5.95 5.16 8.27
CA ALA A 41 -4.69 4.68 7.70
C ALA A 41 -4.43 3.21 8.05
N ARG A 42 -4.62 2.83 9.32
CA ARG A 42 -4.50 1.42 9.75
C ARG A 42 -5.47 0.53 9.00
N TRP A 43 -6.74 0.92 8.96
CA TRP A 43 -7.76 0.15 8.25
C TRP A 43 -7.44 -0.02 6.75
N MET A 44 -6.88 1.01 6.10
CA MET A 44 -6.45 0.92 4.70
C MET A 44 -5.35 -0.14 4.52
N ILE A 45 -4.34 -0.15 5.38
CA ILE A 45 -3.24 -1.12 5.34
C ILE A 45 -3.76 -2.54 5.64
N ASP A 46 -4.57 -2.70 6.68
CA ASP A 46 -5.14 -4.00 7.05
C ASP A 46 -6.01 -4.58 5.93
N SER A 47 -6.81 -3.73 5.29
CA SER A 47 -7.64 -4.12 4.15
C SER A 47 -6.80 -4.53 2.93
N ALA A 48 -5.72 -3.81 2.65
CA ALA A 48 -4.79 -4.17 1.58
C ALA A 48 -4.09 -5.50 1.88
N SER A 49 -3.62 -5.68 3.13
CA SER A 49 -2.98 -6.91 3.59
C SER A 49 -3.91 -8.11 3.56
N ALA A 50 -5.17 -7.94 3.96
CA ALA A 50 -6.19 -9.00 3.91
C ALA A 50 -6.56 -9.41 2.46
N SER A 51 -6.37 -8.49 1.51
CA SER A 51 -6.57 -8.77 0.08
C SER A 51 -5.39 -9.49 -0.55
N TYR A 52 -4.23 -9.50 0.11
CA TYR A 52 -3.04 -10.20 -0.34
C TYR A 52 -3.16 -11.70 -0.04
N PRO A 53 -3.05 -12.55 -1.05
CA PRO A 53 -3.25 -13.99 -0.88
C PRO A 53 -2.01 -14.68 -0.29
N ALA A 54 -1.56 -14.28 0.88
CA ALA A 54 -0.43 -14.90 1.59
C ALA A 54 -0.63 -16.42 1.84
N THR A 55 -1.86 -16.90 1.69
CA THR A 55 -2.28 -18.29 1.90
C THR A 55 -2.57 -19.06 0.62
N ARG A 56 -2.39 -18.45 -0.57
CA ARG A 56 -2.55 -19.19 -1.83
C ARG A 56 -1.39 -20.16 -2.01
N ASP A 57 -1.73 -21.34 -2.48
CA ASP A 57 -0.77 -22.38 -2.93
C ASP A 57 -0.17 -21.98 -4.28
N VAL A 58 0.56 -20.86 -4.29
CA VAL A 58 1.31 -20.35 -5.45
C VAL A 58 2.80 -20.36 -5.12
N ASP A 59 3.64 -20.48 -6.15
CA ASP A 59 5.09 -20.39 -5.96
C ASP A 59 5.52 -18.99 -5.46
N ASP A 60 6.71 -18.94 -4.85
CA ASP A 60 7.22 -17.74 -4.20
C ASP A 60 7.41 -16.56 -5.17
N ASP A 61 7.81 -16.82 -6.42
CA ASP A 61 7.99 -15.77 -7.42
C ASP A 61 6.65 -15.14 -7.82
N THR A 62 5.64 -15.98 -8.02
CA THR A 62 4.27 -15.53 -8.28
C THR A 62 3.73 -14.71 -7.11
N ALA A 63 3.88 -15.21 -5.87
CA ALA A 63 3.42 -14.52 -4.69
C ALA A 63 4.10 -13.14 -4.51
N VAL A 64 5.41 -13.05 -4.74
CA VAL A 64 6.13 -11.77 -4.67
C VAL A 64 5.73 -10.83 -5.81
N THR A 65 5.56 -11.36 -7.02
CA THR A 65 5.08 -10.55 -8.14
C THR A 65 3.67 -9.99 -7.87
N GLU A 66 2.75 -10.79 -7.34
CA GLU A 66 1.42 -10.34 -6.94
C GLU A 66 1.49 -9.26 -5.85
N LEU A 67 2.37 -9.44 -4.83
CA LEU A 67 2.61 -8.44 -3.79
C LEU A 67 3.09 -7.12 -4.38
N LEU A 68 4.04 -7.14 -5.29
CA LEU A 68 4.62 -5.95 -5.89
C LEU A 68 3.71 -5.26 -6.93
N THR A 69 2.76 -6.00 -7.50
CA THR A 69 1.88 -5.47 -8.56
C THR A 69 0.45 -5.15 -8.08
N HIS A 70 0.10 -5.52 -6.83
CA HIS A 70 -1.28 -5.40 -6.34
C HIS A 70 -1.85 -3.97 -6.42
N ALA A 71 -1.01 -2.94 -6.32
CA ALA A 71 -1.41 -1.54 -6.39
C ALA A 71 -1.47 -0.97 -7.82
N LEU A 72 -1.07 -1.74 -8.84
CA LEU A 72 -1.18 -1.27 -10.23
C LEU A 72 -2.65 -1.11 -10.64
N PRO A 73 -2.99 -0.09 -11.44
CA PRO A 73 -4.38 0.21 -11.83
C PRO A 73 -5.11 -0.94 -12.53
N SER A 74 -4.38 -1.85 -13.20
CA SER A 74 -4.95 -3.02 -13.88
C SER A 74 -5.18 -4.20 -12.95
N ALA A 75 -4.41 -4.31 -11.87
CA ALA A 75 -4.49 -5.38 -10.89
C ALA A 75 -5.38 -4.99 -9.70
N SER A 76 -5.38 -3.72 -9.31
CA SER A 76 -6.26 -3.22 -8.27
C SER A 76 -7.64 -2.94 -8.88
N GLN A 77 -8.64 -3.39 -8.19
CA GLN A 77 -10.03 -3.16 -8.58
C GLN A 77 -10.42 -1.67 -8.54
N SER A 78 -9.53 -0.77 -8.12
CA SER A 78 -9.82 0.65 -8.05
C SER A 78 -8.57 1.53 -8.06
N PRO A 79 -8.42 2.43 -9.06
CA PRO A 79 -7.45 3.53 -9.03
C PRO A 79 -7.57 4.41 -7.76
N ARG A 80 -8.73 4.34 -7.10
CA ARG A 80 -9.01 5.05 -5.84
C ARG A 80 -8.10 4.61 -4.70
N GLY A 81 -7.73 3.32 -4.62
CA GLY A 81 -6.84 2.80 -3.58
C GLY A 81 -5.47 3.48 -3.60
N VAL A 82 -4.89 3.62 -4.77
CA VAL A 82 -3.58 4.28 -4.96
C VAL A 82 -3.65 5.76 -4.56
N GLY A 83 -4.71 6.46 -4.97
CA GLY A 83 -4.92 7.86 -4.58
C GLY A 83 -5.08 8.05 -3.07
N ILE A 84 -5.75 7.12 -2.39
CA ILE A 84 -5.87 7.10 -0.92
C ILE A 84 -4.51 6.90 -0.27
N TYR A 85 -3.71 5.94 -0.77
CA TYR A 85 -2.36 5.69 -0.26
C TYR A 85 -1.48 6.94 -0.37
N TYR A 86 -1.47 7.64 -1.52
CA TYR A 86 -0.70 8.88 -1.67
C TYR A 86 -1.20 10.01 -0.77
N ALA A 87 -2.49 10.10 -0.49
CA ALA A 87 -3.02 11.06 0.48
C ALA A 87 -2.50 10.79 1.91
N PHE A 88 -2.41 9.52 2.32
CA PHE A 88 -1.80 9.15 3.60
C PHE A 88 -0.28 9.34 3.60
N LEU A 89 0.40 9.04 2.50
CA LEU A 89 1.84 9.27 2.38
C LEU A 89 2.19 10.76 2.55
N ALA A 90 1.40 11.65 1.95
CA ALA A 90 1.55 13.10 2.16
C ALA A 90 1.30 13.48 3.64
N THR A 91 0.30 12.89 4.30
CA THR A 91 0.00 13.12 5.72
C THR A 91 1.14 12.63 6.61
N ALA A 92 1.83 11.55 6.26
CA ALA A 92 2.97 11.01 7.00
C ALA A 92 4.16 12.00 7.09
N ALA A 93 4.22 13.01 6.23
CA ALA A 93 5.23 14.06 6.34
C ALA A 93 5.10 14.87 7.65
N THR A 94 3.89 15.03 8.18
CA THR A 94 3.57 15.86 9.36
C THR A 94 2.95 15.07 10.51
N ASP A 95 2.46 13.85 10.30
CA ASP A 95 1.89 13.00 11.34
C ASP A 95 2.77 11.76 11.56
N ALA A 96 3.42 11.69 12.74
CA ALA A 96 4.33 10.62 13.09
C ALA A 96 3.64 9.25 13.23
N VAL A 97 2.35 9.22 13.64
CA VAL A 97 1.61 7.97 13.79
C VAL A 97 1.24 7.40 12.43
N VAL A 98 0.79 8.25 11.49
CA VAL A 98 0.53 7.81 10.10
C VAL A 98 1.82 7.33 9.45
N ARG A 99 2.94 8.03 9.68
CA ARG A 99 4.26 7.60 9.19
C ARG A 99 4.63 6.22 9.70
N GLU A 100 4.43 5.97 10.98
CA GLU A 100 4.74 4.68 11.60
C GLU A 100 3.89 3.55 11.02
N VAL A 101 2.59 3.76 10.86
CA VAL A 101 1.69 2.77 10.22
C VAL A 101 2.16 2.41 8.80
N LEU A 102 2.53 3.41 7.99
CA LEU A 102 3.02 3.15 6.63
C LEU A 102 4.41 2.49 6.63
N ARG A 103 5.27 2.86 7.58
CA ARG A 103 6.60 2.26 7.74
C ARG A 103 6.49 0.78 8.10
N GLU A 104 5.67 0.43 9.09
CA GLU A 104 5.42 -0.97 9.49
C GLU A 104 4.91 -1.81 8.34
N ALA A 105 3.99 -1.28 7.54
CA ALA A 105 3.49 -1.96 6.34
C ALA A 105 4.60 -2.22 5.31
N LYS A 106 5.48 -1.24 5.08
CA LYS A 106 6.63 -1.38 4.17
C LYS A 106 7.67 -2.35 4.70
N ASP A 107 7.95 -2.33 6.00
CA ASP A 107 8.86 -3.27 6.65
C ASP A 107 8.33 -4.70 6.53
N GLY A 108 7.04 -4.93 6.78
CA GLY A 108 6.42 -6.24 6.63
C GLY A 108 6.46 -6.76 5.19
N ALA A 109 6.20 -5.91 4.20
CA ALA A 109 6.29 -6.28 2.79
C ALA A 109 7.73 -6.63 2.38
N ARG A 110 8.71 -5.82 2.81
CA ARG A 110 10.14 -6.08 2.58
C ARG A 110 10.58 -7.43 3.16
N ASP A 111 10.20 -7.69 4.41
CA ASP A 111 10.58 -8.91 5.11
C ASP A 111 9.95 -10.15 4.46
N GLU A 112 8.72 -10.05 3.97
CA GLU A 112 8.04 -11.12 3.22
C GLU A 112 8.73 -11.39 1.88
N ILE A 113 9.13 -10.34 1.14
CA ILE A 113 9.89 -10.47 -0.12
C ILE A 113 11.24 -11.16 0.14
N ALA A 114 12.00 -10.67 1.15
CA ALA A 114 13.29 -11.23 1.51
C ALA A 114 13.18 -12.72 1.87
N ARG A 115 12.18 -13.09 2.66
CA ARG A 115 11.92 -14.47 3.08
C ARG A 115 11.58 -15.38 1.90
N ARG A 116 10.66 -14.96 1.02
CA ARG A 116 10.21 -15.77 -0.10
C ARG A 116 11.28 -15.98 -1.15
N LEU A 117 11.95 -14.92 -1.56
CA LEU A 117 13.00 -14.99 -2.57
C LEU A 117 14.35 -15.45 -2.02
N ARG A 118 14.50 -15.55 -0.68
CA ARG A 118 15.76 -15.86 0.00
C ARG A 118 16.89 -14.90 -0.38
N ILE A 119 16.58 -13.61 -0.43
CA ILE A 119 17.51 -12.51 -0.75
C ILE A 119 17.74 -11.62 0.48
N GLY A 120 18.73 -10.74 0.40
CA GLY A 120 19.00 -9.77 1.46
C GLY A 120 17.88 -8.73 1.59
N THR A 121 17.80 -8.11 2.78
CA THR A 121 16.79 -7.07 3.06
C THR A 121 16.97 -5.83 2.20
N LEU A 122 18.20 -5.52 1.75
CA LEU A 122 18.47 -4.39 0.87
C LEU A 122 17.98 -4.64 -0.56
N GLU A 123 18.16 -5.83 -1.08
CA GLU A 123 17.65 -6.27 -2.37
C GLU A 123 16.12 -6.29 -2.38
N ALA A 124 15.51 -6.79 -1.30
CA ALA A 124 14.05 -6.74 -1.12
C ALA A 124 13.52 -5.30 -1.07
N ALA A 125 14.24 -4.40 -0.38
CA ALA A 125 13.92 -2.96 -0.36
C ALA A 125 14.03 -2.33 -1.75
N ALA A 126 15.02 -2.73 -2.56
CA ALA A 126 15.17 -2.24 -3.93
C ALA A 126 14.00 -2.68 -4.84
N LEU A 127 13.55 -3.94 -4.74
CA LEU A 127 12.38 -4.43 -5.45
C LEU A 127 11.11 -3.67 -5.05
N LEU A 128 10.93 -3.41 -3.75
CA LEU A 128 9.79 -2.66 -3.24
C LEU A 128 9.81 -1.20 -3.73
N ALA A 129 10.98 -0.55 -3.72
CA ALA A 129 11.15 0.80 -4.24
C ALA A 129 10.91 0.88 -5.77
N LEU A 130 11.35 -0.13 -6.53
CA LEU A 130 11.05 -0.26 -7.95
C LEU A 130 9.53 -0.33 -8.18
N SER A 131 8.84 -1.19 -7.43
CA SER A 131 7.38 -1.31 -7.50
C SER A 131 6.70 0.04 -7.20
N ASP A 132 7.07 0.72 -6.11
CA ASP A 132 6.51 2.02 -5.74
C ASP A 132 6.66 3.05 -6.87
N GLY A 133 7.83 3.11 -7.51
CA GLY A 133 8.09 3.99 -8.64
C GLY A 133 7.25 3.63 -9.88
N LEU A 134 7.12 2.35 -10.19
CA LEU A 134 6.32 1.90 -11.34
C LEU A 134 4.82 2.10 -11.12
N VAL A 135 4.32 1.85 -9.91
CA VAL A 135 2.92 2.16 -9.53
C VAL A 135 2.65 3.64 -9.68
N GLN A 136 3.57 4.51 -9.23
CA GLN A 136 3.43 5.96 -9.42
C GLN A 136 3.39 6.34 -10.90
N GLN A 137 4.29 5.81 -11.72
CA GLN A 137 4.33 6.10 -13.16
C GLN A 137 3.07 5.59 -13.88
N ALA A 138 2.57 4.40 -13.51
CA ALA A 138 1.34 3.86 -14.07
C ALA A 138 0.12 4.69 -13.64
N TYR A 139 0.07 5.15 -12.39
CA TYR A 139 -0.97 6.04 -11.90
C TYR A 139 -1.03 7.38 -12.64
N LEU A 140 0.14 7.90 -13.03
CA LEU A 140 0.28 9.13 -13.83
C LEU A 140 0.08 8.90 -15.34
N GLY A 141 -0.10 7.66 -15.79
CA GLY A 141 -0.20 7.32 -17.21
C GLY A 141 1.11 7.40 -17.99
N ALA A 142 2.26 7.47 -17.30
CA ALA A 142 3.58 7.54 -17.92
C ALA A 142 4.10 6.18 -18.41
N ILE A 143 3.57 5.08 -17.85
CA ILE A 143 3.83 3.69 -18.26
C ILE A 143 2.51 2.92 -18.22
N SER A 144 2.35 1.91 -19.10
CA SER A 144 1.18 1.04 -18.99
C SER A 144 1.31 0.07 -17.81
N PRO A 145 0.21 -0.33 -17.17
CA PRO A 145 0.23 -1.33 -16.10
C PRO A 145 0.89 -2.64 -16.54
N GLU A 146 0.65 -3.10 -17.76
CA GLU A 146 1.21 -4.33 -18.33
C GLU A 146 2.72 -4.24 -18.47
N ALA A 147 3.23 -3.08 -18.90
CA ALA A 147 4.67 -2.84 -18.96
C ALA A 147 5.29 -2.79 -17.57
N ALA A 148 4.62 -2.20 -16.58
CA ALA A 148 5.06 -2.21 -15.18
C ALA A 148 5.12 -3.63 -14.62
N VAL A 149 4.09 -4.46 -14.83
CA VAL A 149 4.09 -5.89 -14.45
C VAL A 149 5.27 -6.62 -15.09
N SER A 150 5.52 -6.42 -16.39
CA SER A 150 6.61 -7.08 -17.11
C SER A 150 7.99 -6.73 -16.52
N VAL A 151 8.19 -5.46 -16.13
CA VAL A 151 9.44 -5.04 -15.48
C VAL A 151 9.58 -5.68 -14.10
N ILE A 152 8.54 -5.64 -13.27
CA ILE A 152 8.56 -6.23 -11.92
C ILE A 152 8.85 -7.72 -11.99
N SER A 153 8.13 -8.48 -12.83
CA SER A 153 8.33 -9.94 -12.96
C SER A 153 9.75 -10.30 -13.37
N ARG A 154 10.33 -9.56 -14.30
CA ARG A 154 11.73 -9.75 -14.73
C ARG A 154 12.71 -9.50 -13.58
N GLU A 155 12.51 -8.46 -12.79
CA GLU A 155 13.43 -8.13 -11.69
C GLU A 155 13.26 -9.09 -10.50
N VAL A 156 12.08 -9.63 -10.25
CA VAL A 156 11.85 -10.73 -9.31
C VAL A 156 12.63 -11.96 -9.71
N GLU A 157 12.50 -12.41 -10.99
CA GLU A 157 13.25 -13.54 -11.51
C GLU A 157 14.77 -13.33 -11.43
N ARG A 158 15.24 -12.11 -11.71
CA ARG A 158 16.67 -11.76 -11.64
C ARG A 158 17.20 -11.80 -10.20
N ALA A 159 16.45 -11.25 -9.25
CA ALA A 159 16.85 -11.24 -7.85
C ALA A 159 17.00 -12.67 -7.30
N ARG A 160 16.09 -13.57 -7.67
CA ARG A 160 16.17 -14.98 -7.27
C ARG A 160 17.40 -15.72 -7.82
N LYS A 161 17.79 -15.40 -9.06
CA LYS A 161 18.95 -16.05 -9.73
C LYS A 161 20.31 -15.56 -9.22
N ASN A 162 20.36 -14.38 -8.62
CA ASN A 162 21.57 -13.77 -8.07
C ASN A 162 21.40 -13.48 -6.56
N PRO A 163 21.37 -14.53 -5.71
CA PRO A 163 21.34 -14.30 -4.27
C PRO A 163 22.61 -13.53 -3.87
N PRO A 164 22.53 -12.67 -2.80
CA PRO A 164 23.70 -11.93 -2.34
C PRO A 164 24.85 -12.88 -2.06
N LEU A 165 26.06 -12.48 -2.41
CA LEU A 165 27.27 -13.13 -1.95
C LEU A 165 27.30 -13.00 -0.42
N GLU A 166 27.36 -14.12 0.30
CA GLU A 166 27.52 -14.16 1.76
C GLU A 166 28.75 -13.38 2.22
#